data_7daf695dc26452d385393e5b7e23b2ec
#
_entry.id   7daf695dc26452d385393e5b7e23b2ec
#
_cell.length_a   1.000
_cell.length_b   1.000
_cell.length_c   1.000
_cell.angle_alpha   90.00
_cell.angle_beta   90.00
_cell.angle_gamma   90.00
#
_symmetry.space_group_name_H-M   'P 1'
#
loop_
_entity.id
_entity.type
_entity.pdbx_description
1 polymer ?
#
loop_
_entity_poly.entity_id
_entity_poly.type
_entity_poly.pdbx_seq_one_letter_code
_entity_poly.pdbx_strand_id
1 'polypeptide(L)'
;MSLIDSIRSAFKSSGSGGKIDVETRFSRQRTAVTGTMANFFVAKDHDHNDRLVGVKVVELEKYKLFESRFKGLNKPTEGEIAMGMKHPYIAETYETGFSTKGEPVIVMEYVAGPSLQNIVVQKQEHHLAGKRVKLIREMAESLQYVHQKGFIHRDICPRNFICTPNSEGIKLIDFGLTLPATAPFMTPGNRTGTPLYMSPEIIRRRSTDQRVDIFSFGVTCYCMCCFQHPWQGEILNGRAALHHDTSPPTDLLERCPKLDPRLARAIMEALQPKVEERTPDIGQFLHAIRSVKNDFVD
;
A
#
# COMPACT_ATOMS: atom_id res chain seq x y z
N MET A 1 5.25 7.82 -26.86
CA MET A 1 4.20 8.27 -25.93
C MET A 1 4.65 7.89 -24.54
N SER A 2 4.78 8.85 -23.60
CA SER A 2 5.24 8.49 -22.26
C SER A 2 4.16 7.69 -21.52
N LEU A 3 4.52 6.91 -20.50
CA LEU A 3 3.56 6.18 -19.65
C LEU A 3 2.51 7.13 -19.07
N ILE A 4 2.93 8.34 -18.70
CA ILE A 4 2.07 9.41 -18.19
C ILE A 4 1.07 9.86 -19.25
N ASP A 5 1.48 9.98 -20.51
CA ASP A 5 0.58 10.36 -21.62
C ASP A 5 -0.45 9.25 -21.90
N SER A 6 -0.04 7.98 -21.79
CA SER A 6 -0.95 6.84 -21.95
C SER A 6 -2.01 6.79 -20.84
N ILE A 7 -1.61 7.04 -19.59
CA ILE A 7 -2.55 7.12 -18.45
C ILE A 7 -3.52 8.27 -18.64
N ARG A 8 -3.06 9.45 -19.03
CA ARG A 8 -3.92 10.61 -19.27
C ARG A 8 -4.85 10.44 -20.46
N SER A 9 -4.41 9.78 -21.52
CA SER A 9 -5.27 9.52 -22.68
C SER A 9 -6.38 8.52 -22.31
N ALA A 10 -6.07 7.47 -21.55
CA ALA A 10 -7.06 6.53 -21.03
C ALA A 10 -8.05 7.23 -20.07
N PHE A 11 -7.57 8.16 -19.24
CA PHE A 11 -8.39 8.94 -18.32
C PHE A 11 -9.35 9.90 -19.06
N LYS A 12 -8.88 10.58 -20.10
CA LYS A 12 -9.74 11.45 -20.93
C LYS A 12 -10.84 10.69 -21.66
N SER A 13 -10.59 9.44 -22.04
CA SER A 13 -11.57 8.59 -22.72
C SER A 13 -12.65 8.01 -21.79
N SER A 14 -12.38 7.92 -20.49
CA SER A 14 -13.31 7.32 -19.50
C SER A 14 -14.29 8.32 -18.86
N GLY A 15 -14.33 9.58 -19.29
CA GLY A 15 -15.31 10.58 -18.81
C GLY A 15 -15.15 10.97 -17.32
N SER A 16 -14.06 10.56 -16.69
CA SER A 16 -13.78 10.80 -15.27
C SER A 16 -13.19 12.20 -15.06
N GLY A 17 -13.76 12.95 -14.15
CA GLY A 17 -13.40 14.35 -13.85
C GLY A 17 -14.63 15.23 -13.59
N GLY A 18 -15.82 14.64 -13.60
CA GLY A 18 -17.07 15.31 -13.30
C GLY A 18 -17.20 15.73 -11.83
N LYS A 19 -18.20 16.56 -11.54
CA LYS A 19 -18.59 16.86 -10.17
C LYS A 19 -19.36 15.67 -9.59
N ILE A 20 -18.96 15.20 -8.44
CA ILE A 20 -19.62 14.13 -7.68
C ILE A 20 -20.34 14.76 -6.50
N ASP A 21 -21.65 14.68 -6.47
CA ASP A 21 -22.44 15.12 -5.30
C ASP A 21 -22.39 14.02 -4.23
N VAL A 22 -21.45 14.15 -3.33
CA VAL A 22 -21.20 13.15 -2.29
C VAL A 22 -22.38 13.04 -1.32
N GLU A 23 -23.09 14.12 -1.04
CA GLU A 23 -24.14 14.16 -0.01
C GLU A 23 -25.46 13.53 -0.54
N THR A 24 -25.78 13.69 -1.80
CA THR A 24 -27.05 13.18 -2.39
C THR A 24 -26.88 11.77 -2.96
N ARG A 25 -25.73 11.47 -3.58
CA ARG A 25 -25.48 10.20 -4.24
C ARG A 25 -25.20 9.05 -3.28
N PHE A 26 -24.56 9.32 -2.12
CA PHE A 26 -24.06 8.25 -1.25
C PHE A 26 -24.76 8.21 0.10
N SER A 27 -25.46 7.12 0.39
CA SER A 27 -25.98 6.81 1.73
C SER A 27 -24.91 6.12 2.58
N ARG A 28 -24.35 6.82 3.55
CA ARG A 28 -23.30 6.27 4.45
C ARG A 28 -23.85 5.11 5.27
N GLN A 29 -23.16 3.95 5.25
CA GLN A 29 -23.54 2.74 5.97
C GLN A 29 -22.74 2.55 7.26
N ARG A 30 -21.52 3.01 7.33
CA ARG A 30 -20.63 2.93 8.50
C ARG A 30 -19.85 4.22 8.65
N THR A 31 -19.51 4.54 9.89
CA THR A 31 -18.72 5.72 10.24
C THR A 31 -17.38 5.71 9.51
N ALA A 32 -17.01 6.86 9.01
CA ALA A 32 -15.75 7.06 8.31
C ALA A 32 -14.55 6.73 9.21
N VAL A 33 -13.57 6.03 8.67
CA VAL A 33 -12.23 6.03 9.24
C VAL A 33 -11.56 7.31 8.78
N THR A 34 -11.40 8.25 9.71
CA THR A 34 -10.66 9.49 9.42
C THR A 34 -9.18 9.16 9.33
N GLY A 35 -8.64 9.15 8.12
CA GLY A 35 -7.20 9.05 7.87
C GLY A 35 -6.52 10.41 8.05
N THR A 36 -5.18 10.41 8.01
CA THR A 36 -4.38 11.65 8.12
C THR A 36 -4.60 12.63 6.96
N MET A 37 -5.02 12.17 5.79
CA MET A 37 -5.15 12.98 4.57
C MET A 37 -6.54 12.93 3.92
N ALA A 38 -7.41 12.00 4.33
CA ALA A 38 -8.71 11.81 3.72
C ALA A 38 -9.71 11.22 4.70
N ASN A 39 -10.99 11.44 4.42
CA ASN A 39 -12.10 10.75 5.04
C ASN A 39 -12.52 9.59 4.15
N PHE A 40 -12.52 8.38 4.70
CA PHE A 40 -13.02 7.18 4.02
C PHE A 40 -14.29 6.68 4.70
N PHE A 41 -15.31 6.37 3.92
CA PHE A 41 -16.54 5.77 4.42
C PHE A 41 -17.10 4.74 3.44
N VAL A 42 -17.88 3.81 3.97
CA VAL A 42 -18.63 2.84 3.17
C VAL A 42 -20.04 3.36 2.94
N ALA A 43 -20.50 3.31 1.72
CA ALA A 43 -21.80 3.84 1.33
C ALA A 43 -22.49 2.97 0.27
N LYS A 44 -23.81 3.15 0.18
CA LYS A 44 -24.58 2.72 -0.99
C LYS A 44 -24.51 3.83 -2.04
N ASP A 45 -24.20 3.44 -3.27
CA ASP A 45 -24.17 4.32 -4.43
C ASP A 45 -25.51 4.26 -5.17
N HIS A 46 -26.33 5.31 -5.01
CA HIS A 46 -27.68 5.37 -5.58
C HIS A 46 -27.68 5.43 -7.11
N ASP A 47 -26.63 5.99 -7.72
CA ASP A 47 -26.50 6.04 -9.19
C ASP A 47 -26.15 4.66 -9.78
N HIS A 48 -25.76 3.68 -8.95
CA HIS A 48 -25.36 2.35 -9.37
C HIS A 48 -26.08 1.23 -8.60
N ASN A 49 -27.42 1.28 -8.57
CA ASN A 49 -28.30 0.24 -7.98
C ASN A 49 -27.97 -0.07 -6.51
N ASP A 50 -27.71 0.94 -5.71
CA ASP A 50 -27.38 0.81 -4.29
C ASP A 50 -26.17 -0.10 -4.03
N ARG A 51 -25.25 -0.21 -5.00
CA ARG A 51 -24.02 -0.98 -4.81
C ARG A 51 -23.23 -0.42 -3.64
N LEU A 52 -22.72 -1.32 -2.79
CA LEU A 52 -21.81 -0.96 -1.72
C LEU A 52 -20.44 -0.59 -2.27
N VAL A 53 -19.99 0.62 -1.92
CA VAL A 53 -18.71 1.19 -2.37
C VAL A 53 -17.93 1.78 -1.21
N GLY A 54 -16.61 1.86 -1.36
CA GLY A 54 -15.76 2.72 -0.57
C GLY A 54 -15.69 4.10 -1.22
N VAL A 55 -15.88 5.15 -0.43
CA VAL A 55 -15.76 6.55 -0.89
C VAL A 55 -14.65 7.21 -0.10
N LYS A 56 -13.62 7.68 -0.80
CA LYS A 56 -12.51 8.44 -0.24
C LYS A 56 -12.66 9.90 -0.67
N VAL A 57 -12.81 10.80 0.30
CA VAL A 57 -12.82 12.25 0.09
C VAL A 57 -11.53 12.83 0.66
N VAL A 58 -10.68 13.37 -0.21
CA VAL A 58 -9.36 13.87 0.16
C VAL A 58 -9.49 15.31 0.65
N GLU A 59 -8.91 15.61 1.80
CA GLU A 59 -8.94 16.96 2.39
C GLU A 59 -8.18 17.94 1.48
N LEU A 60 -8.87 18.95 0.98
CA LEU A 60 -8.38 19.83 -0.09
C LEU A 60 -7.05 20.53 0.24
N GLU A 61 -6.88 21.01 1.46
CA GLU A 61 -5.66 21.73 1.86
C GLU A 61 -4.45 20.78 1.94
N LYS A 62 -4.64 19.58 2.48
CA LYS A 62 -3.59 18.54 2.51
C LYS A 62 -3.23 18.06 1.11
N TYR A 63 -4.24 17.89 0.24
CA TYR A 63 -4.05 17.57 -1.16
C TYR A 63 -3.20 18.63 -1.87
N LYS A 64 -3.58 19.91 -1.77
CA LYS A 64 -2.82 21.02 -2.37
C LYS A 64 -1.39 21.08 -1.84
N LEU A 65 -1.20 20.91 -0.53
CA LEU A 65 0.13 20.90 0.08
C LEU A 65 1.00 19.74 -0.42
N PHE A 66 0.41 18.56 -0.61
CA PHE A 66 1.14 17.41 -1.17
C PHE A 66 1.50 17.64 -2.63
N GLU A 67 0.53 18.02 -3.47
CA GLU A 67 0.73 18.25 -4.91
C GLU A 67 1.71 19.41 -5.19
N SER A 68 1.74 20.44 -4.33
CA SER A 68 2.66 21.58 -4.50
C SER A 68 4.14 21.18 -4.52
N ARG A 69 4.49 20.04 -3.90
CA ARG A 69 5.87 19.49 -3.90
C ARG A 69 6.33 19.02 -5.28
N PHE A 70 5.37 18.74 -6.17
CA PHE A 70 5.61 18.21 -7.52
C PHE A 70 5.22 19.19 -8.61
N LYS A 71 5.13 20.48 -8.27
CA LYS A 71 4.78 21.54 -9.23
C LYS A 71 5.76 21.53 -10.41
N GLY A 72 5.21 21.49 -11.63
CA GLY A 72 6.01 21.44 -12.86
C GLY A 72 6.46 20.05 -13.29
N LEU A 73 6.25 18.99 -12.47
CA LEU A 73 6.67 17.63 -12.81
C LEU A 73 5.58 16.79 -13.49
N ASN A 74 4.40 17.37 -13.74
CA ASN A 74 3.26 16.66 -14.34
C ASN A 74 2.90 15.33 -13.64
N LYS A 75 2.97 15.29 -12.31
CA LYS A 75 2.56 14.12 -11.52
C LYS A 75 1.09 13.77 -11.82
N PRO A 76 0.75 12.51 -12.12
CA PRO A 76 -0.65 12.09 -12.15
C PRO A 76 -1.28 12.22 -10.75
N THR A 77 -2.56 12.56 -10.68
CA THR A 77 -3.31 12.59 -9.43
C THR A 77 -3.47 11.17 -8.86
N GLU A 78 -3.79 11.06 -7.57
CA GLU A 78 -4.11 9.76 -6.97
C GLU A 78 -5.20 9.03 -7.73
N GLY A 79 -6.28 9.75 -8.11
CA GLY A 79 -7.39 9.18 -8.85
C GLY A 79 -6.98 8.64 -10.23
N GLU A 80 -6.14 9.37 -10.98
CA GLU A 80 -5.61 8.91 -12.27
C GLU A 80 -4.76 7.65 -12.12
N ILE A 81 -3.91 7.60 -11.08
CA ILE A 81 -3.09 6.42 -10.78
C ILE A 81 -4.00 5.24 -10.46
N ALA A 82 -4.93 5.41 -9.51
CA ALA A 82 -5.82 4.36 -9.02
C ALA A 82 -6.71 3.78 -10.13
N MET A 83 -7.26 4.62 -11.01
CA MET A 83 -8.04 4.21 -12.20
C MET A 83 -7.23 3.32 -13.16
N GLY A 84 -5.91 3.53 -13.24
CA GLY A 84 -5.00 2.74 -14.06
C GLY A 84 -4.60 1.39 -13.44
N MET A 85 -4.91 1.16 -12.16
CA MET A 85 -4.50 -0.03 -11.41
C MET A 85 -5.59 -1.10 -11.45
N LYS A 86 -5.59 -1.94 -12.49
CA LYS A 86 -6.54 -3.03 -12.66
C LYS A 86 -5.86 -4.37 -12.46
N HIS A 87 -6.02 -4.95 -11.27
CA HIS A 87 -5.41 -6.22 -10.88
C HIS A 87 -6.31 -6.95 -9.85
N PRO A 88 -6.43 -8.28 -9.84
CA PRO A 88 -7.31 -9.00 -8.90
C PRO A 88 -6.98 -8.73 -7.42
N TYR A 89 -5.72 -8.44 -7.10
CA TYR A 89 -5.26 -8.15 -5.74
C TYR A 89 -5.07 -6.64 -5.46
N ILE A 90 -5.75 -5.79 -6.24
CA ILE A 90 -5.88 -4.35 -6.01
C ILE A 90 -7.36 -4.03 -5.97
N ALA A 91 -7.80 -3.23 -5.01
CA ALA A 91 -9.19 -2.77 -4.98
C ALA A 91 -9.49 -1.91 -6.21
N GLU A 92 -10.53 -2.27 -6.94
CA GLU A 92 -10.88 -1.59 -8.18
C GLU A 92 -11.37 -0.16 -7.89
N THR A 93 -10.82 0.81 -8.59
CA THR A 93 -11.36 2.17 -8.60
C THR A 93 -12.39 2.29 -9.73
N TYR A 94 -13.61 2.64 -9.36
CA TYR A 94 -14.73 2.74 -10.29
C TYR A 94 -14.81 4.13 -10.93
N GLU A 95 -14.60 5.16 -10.13
CA GLU A 95 -14.75 6.55 -10.56
C GLU A 95 -13.84 7.48 -9.73
N THR A 96 -13.43 8.59 -10.32
CA THR A 96 -12.74 9.67 -9.63
C THR A 96 -13.21 11.02 -10.18
N GLY A 97 -13.24 12.02 -9.31
CA GLY A 97 -13.70 13.38 -9.66
C GLY A 97 -13.48 14.35 -8.52
N PHE A 98 -14.30 15.39 -8.50
CA PHE A 98 -14.28 16.41 -7.45
C PHE A 98 -15.66 16.54 -6.80
N SER A 99 -15.71 16.68 -5.49
CA SER A 99 -16.96 17.00 -4.79
C SER A 99 -17.49 18.37 -5.22
N THR A 100 -18.72 18.67 -4.85
CA THR A 100 -19.32 20.01 -5.04
C THR A 100 -18.51 21.10 -4.32
N LYS A 101 -17.70 20.72 -3.32
CA LYS A 101 -16.77 21.60 -2.56
C LYS A 101 -15.37 21.68 -3.16
N GLY A 102 -15.11 20.97 -4.28
CA GLY A 102 -13.82 20.92 -4.96
C GLY A 102 -12.79 19.95 -4.32
N GLU A 103 -13.22 19.09 -3.40
CA GLU A 103 -12.37 18.07 -2.79
C GLU A 103 -12.23 16.87 -3.76
N PRO A 104 -11.02 16.29 -3.95
CA PRO A 104 -10.88 15.08 -4.75
C PRO A 104 -11.66 13.92 -4.13
N VAL A 105 -12.41 13.19 -4.97
CA VAL A 105 -13.23 12.04 -4.58
C VAL A 105 -12.81 10.83 -5.39
N ILE A 106 -12.65 9.70 -4.71
CA ILE A 106 -12.39 8.39 -5.33
C ILE A 106 -13.45 7.42 -4.86
N VAL A 107 -14.16 6.81 -5.81
CA VAL A 107 -15.17 5.77 -5.57
C VAL A 107 -14.55 4.43 -5.94
N MET A 108 -14.51 3.49 -5.02
CA MET A 108 -13.79 2.24 -5.20
C MET A 108 -14.55 1.04 -4.65
N GLU A 109 -14.08 -0.14 -5.00
CA GLU A 109 -14.52 -1.40 -4.44
C GLU A 109 -14.47 -1.37 -2.91
N TYR A 110 -15.57 -1.73 -2.28
CA TYR A 110 -15.58 -2.01 -0.85
C TYR A 110 -15.18 -3.46 -0.61
N VAL A 111 -14.01 -3.69 -0.03
CA VAL A 111 -13.54 -5.01 0.36
C VAL A 111 -14.07 -5.32 1.77
N ALA A 112 -15.01 -6.26 1.86
CA ALA A 112 -15.76 -6.55 3.08
C ALA A 112 -15.02 -7.52 4.03
N GLY A 113 -13.80 -7.19 4.43
CA GLY A 113 -13.01 -8.01 5.35
C GLY A 113 -12.18 -7.17 6.30
N PRO A 114 -11.43 -7.81 7.22
CA PRO A 114 -10.56 -7.10 8.16
C PRO A 114 -9.34 -6.52 7.45
N SER A 115 -8.87 -5.36 7.90
CA SER A 115 -7.56 -4.86 7.49
C SER A 115 -6.45 -5.74 8.08
N LEU A 116 -5.37 -5.93 7.32
CA LEU A 116 -4.19 -6.65 7.83
C LEU A 116 -3.63 -5.95 9.09
N GLN A 117 -3.78 -4.63 9.20
CA GLN A 117 -3.42 -3.88 10.41
C GLN A 117 -4.18 -4.37 11.64
N ASN A 118 -5.50 -4.56 11.53
CA ASN A 118 -6.30 -5.07 12.65
C ASN A 118 -5.91 -6.49 13.02
N ILE A 119 -5.69 -7.34 12.01
CA ILE A 119 -5.23 -8.72 12.21
C ILE A 119 -3.90 -8.76 12.96
N VAL A 120 -2.92 -7.94 12.55
CA VAL A 120 -1.59 -7.89 13.17
C VAL A 120 -1.66 -7.34 14.59
N VAL A 121 -2.34 -6.20 14.79
CA VAL A 121 -2.41 -5.54 16.11
C VAL A 121 -3.16 -6.39 17.12
N GLN A 122 -4.25 -7.02 16.71
CA GLN A 122 -5.08 -7.87 17.58
C GLN A 122 -4.62 -9.34 17.61
N LYS A 123 -3.51 -9.67 16.93
CA LYS A 123 -2.93 -11.02 16.84
C LYS A 123 -3.96 -12.09 16.44
N GLN A 124 -4.77 -11.79 15.45
CA GLN A 124 -5.85 -12.64 15.00
C GLN A 124 -5.33 -13.78 14.10
N GLU A 125 -4.70 -14.79 14.75
CA GLU A 125 -4.07 -15.94 14.09
C GLU A 125 -5.01 -16.68 13.14
N HIS A 126 -6.28 -16.83 13.50
CA HIS A 126 -7.28 -17.55 12.72
C HIS A 126 -7.51 -17.01 11.29
N HIS A 127 -7.19 -15.75 11.06
CA HIS A 127 -7.21 -15.15 9.71
C HIS A 127 -6.02 -15.54 8.85
N LEU A 128 -4.89 -15.88 9.45
CA LEU A 128 -3.61 -16.11 8.79
C LEU A 128 -3.16 -17.57 8.75
N ALA A 129 -3.58 -18.38 9.72
CA ALA A 129 -3.16 -19.78 9.84
C ALA A 129 -3.39 -20.57 8.55
N GLY A 130 -2.32 -21.12 7.98
CA GLY A 130 -2.32 -21.86 6.71
C GLY A 130 -2.53 -21.01 5.46
N LYS A 131 -2.64 -19.68 5.59
CA LYS A 131 -2.92 -18.75 4.49
C LYS A 131 -1.81 -17.73 4.25
N ARG A 132 -0.83 -17.59 5.16
CA ARG A 132 0.21 -16.55 5.08
C ARG A 132 0.95 -16.54 3.75
N VAL A 133 1.44 -17.69 3.33
CA VAL A 133 2.19 -17.82 2.07
C VAL A 133 1.35 -17.37 0.88
N LYS A 134 0.07 -17.77 0.82
CA LYS A 134 -0.86 -17.34 -0.23
C LYS A 134 -1.06 -15.83 -0.21
N LEU A 135 -1.40 -15.27 0.95
CA LEU A 135 -1.66 -13.83 1.09
C LEU A 135 -0.41 -13.00 0.82
N ILE A 136 0.78 -13.45 1.24
CA ILE A 136 2.06 -12.80 0.92
C ILE A 136 2.31 -12.79 -0.59
N ARG A 137 2.00 -13.87 -1.30
CA ARG A 137 2.11 -13.90 -2.77
C ARG A 137 1.16 -12.90 -3.44
N GLU A 138 -0.09 -12.87 -3.03
CA GLU A 138 -1.09 -11.94 -3.57
C GLU A 138 -0.70 -10.48 -3.33
N MET A 139 -0.17 -10.17 -2.13
CA MET A 139 0.41 -8.86 -1.81
C MET A 139 1.61 -8.54 -2.71
N ALA A 140 2.52 -9.51 -2.90
CA ALA A 140 3.69 -9.33 -3.76
C ALA A 140 3.30 -9.12 -5.23
N GLU A 141 2.33 -9.88 -5.75
CA GLU A 141 1.83 -9.74 -7.11
C GLU A 141 1.16 -8.39 -7.35
N SER A 142 0.38 -7.89 -6.36
CA SER A 142 -0.19 -6.54 -6.44
C SER A 142 0.90 -5.46 -6.52
N LEU A 143 1.94 -5.59 -5.70
CA LEU A 143 3.06 -4.66 -5.71
C LEU A 143 3.90 -4.77 -7.00
N GLN A 144 4.14 -5.99 -7.48
CA GLN A 144 4.81 -6.20 -8.76
C GLN A 144 4.09 -5.50 -9.91
N TYR A 145 2.76 -5.58 -9.92
CA TYR A 145 1.95 -4.89 -10.91
C TYR A 145 2.09 -3.37 -10.84
N VAL A 146 2.08 -2.77 -9.63
CA VAL A 146 2.33 -1.34 -9.44
C VAL A 146 3.70 -0.94 -10.00
N HIS A 147 4.74 -1.73 -9.71
CA HIS A 147 6.10 -1.50 -10.21
C HIS A 147 6.20 -1.63 -11.73
N GLN A 148 5.55 -2.63 -12.32
CA GLN A 148 5.48 -2.83 -13.79
C GLN A 148 4.75 -1.69 -14.49
N LYS A 149 3.79 -1.05 -13.82
CA LYS A 149 3.13 0.17 -14.30
C LYS A 149 4.00 1.42 -14.16
N GLY A 150 5.25 1.28 -13.72
CA GLY A 150 6.21 2.39 -13.62
C GLY A 150 5.98 3.30 -12.42
N PHE A 151 5.44 2.78 -11.32
CA PHE A 151 5.19 3.55 -10.10
C PHE A 151 5.97 3.00 -8.90
N ILE A 152 6.12 3.84 -7.89
CA ILE A 152 6.55 3.50 -6.52
C ILE A 152 5.38 3.81 -5.62
N HIS A 153 4.91 2.84 -4.83
CA HIS A 153 3.72 3.00 -3.98
C HIS A 153 3.97 3.92 -2.78
N ARG A 154 5.14 3.77 -2.13
CA ARG A 154 5.65 4.59 -1.02
C ARG A 154 4.91 4.50 0.32
N ASP A 155 3.85 3.73 0.40
CA ASP A 155 3.13 3.49 1.65
C ASP A 155 2.66 2.03 1.79
N ILE A 156 3.54 1.07 1.48
CA ILE A 156 3.28 -0.34 1.73
C ILE A 156 3.34 -0.60 3.23
N CYS A 157 2.19 -0.92 3.82
CA CYS A 157 2.05 -1.22 5.24
C CYS A 157 0.75 -2.00 5.49
N PRO A 158 0.56 -2.67 6.63
CA PRO A 158 -0.60 -3.52 6.88
C PRO A 158 -1.96 -2.81 6.77
N ARG A 159 -2.04 -1.50 7.03
CA ARG A 159 -3.31 -0.75 6.92
C ARG A 159 -3.81 -0.62 5.48
N ASN A 160 -2.90 -0.70 4.50
CA ASN A 160 -3.21 -0.57 3.08
C ASN A 160 -3.50 -1.91 2.40
N PHE A 161 -3.64 -2.99 3.19
CA PHE A 161 -4.10 -4.29 2.73
C PHE A 161 -5.37 -4.71 3.47
N ILE A 162 -6.41 -5.05 2.71
CA ILE A 162 -7.68 -5.53 3.25
C ILE A 162 -7.87 -6.99 2.82
N CYS A 163 -8.08 -7.88 3.77
CA CYS A 163 -8.44 -9.26 3.46
C CYS A 163 -9.85 -9.32 2.87
N THR A 164 -10.07 -10.25 1.94
CA THR A 164 -11.42 -10.58 1.49
C THR A 164 -12.18 -11.32 2.61
N PRO A 165 -13.51 -11.50 2.50
CA PRO A 165 -14.25 -12.28 3.48
C PRO A 165 -13.58 -13.63 3.76
N ASN A 166 -13.55 -14.05 5.04
CA ASN A 166 -12.88 -15.27 5.52
C ASN A 166 -11.36 -15.31 5.25
N SER A 167 -10.75 -14.20 4.87
CA SER A 167 -9.31 -14.11 4.52
C SER A 167 -8.89 -15.09 3.41
N GLU A 168 -9.79 -15.31 2.43
CA GLU A 168 -9.48 -16.13 1.26
C GLU A 168 -8.61 -15.43 0.22
N GLY A 169 -8.42 -14.13 0.35
CA GLY A 169 -7.54 -13.31 -0.45
C GLY A 169 -7.26 -11.98 0.22
N ILE A 170 -6.44 -11.15 -0.40
CA ILE A 170 -6.06 -9.83 0.11
C ILE A 170 -5.97 -8.82 -1.04
N LYS A 171 -6.36 -7.59 -0.80
CA LYS A 171 -6.29 -6.51 -1.79
C LYS A 171 -5.54 -5.31 -1.25
N LEU A 172 -4.66 -4.77 -2.11
CA LEU A 172 -4.00 -3.49 -1.89
C LEU A 172 -5.00 -2.36 -2.13
N ILE A 173 -4.97 -1.36 -1.25
CA ILE A 173 -5.77 -0.14 -1.34
C ILE A 173 -4.86 1.08 -1.22
N ASP A 174 -5.35 2.24 -1.58
CA ASP A 174 -4.74 3.56 -1.34
C ASP A 174 -3.44 3.83 -2.13
N PHE A 175 -3.53 4.81 -3.04
CA PHE A 175 -2.43 5.29 -3.88
C PHE A 175 -2.05 6.74 -3.59
N GLY A 176 -2.46 7.29 -2.43
CA GLY A 176 -2.30 8.70 -2.08
C GLY A 176 -0.85 9.19 -2.02
N LEU A 177 0.12 8.30 -1.81
CA LEU A 177 1.55 8.64 -1.77
C LEU A 177 2.33 8.09 -2.96
N THR A 178 1.66 7.48 -3.93
CA THR A 178 2.26 6.84 -5.10
C THR A 178 2.85 7.88 -6.05
N LEU A 179 4.07 7.61 -6.53
CA LEU A 179 4.80 8.47 -7.44
C LEU A 179 5.30 7.69 -8.67
N PRO A 180 5.44 8.34 -9.83
CA PRO A 180 6.13 7.75 -10.97
C PRO A 180 7.57 7.35 -10.63
N ALA A 181 7.99 6.16 -11.07
CA ALA A 181 9.36 5.65 -10.91
C ALA A 181 10.30 6.27 -11.96
N THR A 182 10.38 7.60 -11.99
CA THR A 182 11.24 8.35 -12.90
C THR A 182 12.14 9.31 -12.14
N ALA A 183 13.30 9.65 -12.70
CA ALA A 183 14.34 10.42 -12.03
C ALA A 183 13.85 11.69 -11.29
N PRO A 184 12.94 12.51 -11.83
CA PRO A 184 12.47 13.71 -11.14
C PRO A 184 11.74 13.41 -9.81
N PHE A 185 11.09 12.24 -9.68
CA PHE A 185 10.34 11.83 -8.48
C PHE A 185 11.18 11.01 -7.48
N MET A 186 12.35 10.52 -7.92
CA MET A 186 13.25 9.69 -7.11
C MET A 186 14.35 10.51 -6.43
N THR A 187 14.29 11.84 -6.53
CA THR A 187 15.26 12.75 -5.92
C THR A 187 15.21 12.75 -4.39
N PRO A 188 16.32 13.10 -3.72
CA PRO A 188 16.37 13.24 -2.27
C PRO A 188 15.33 14.24 -1.72
N GLY A 189 14.92 14.05 -0.46
CA GLY A 189 14.16 15.04 0.29
C GLY A 189 12.70 14.69 0.57
N ASN A 190 12.06 13.83 -0.22
CA ASN A 190 10.67 13.48 -0.01
C ASN A 190 10.51 12.38 1.05
N ARG A 191 10.31 12.79 2.31
CA ARG A 191 10.05 11.89 3.45
C ARG A 191 8.55 11.77 3.68
N THR A 192 7.90 10.84 2.96
CA THR A 192 6.48 10.51 3.11
C THR A 192 6.29 9.00 3.23
N GLY A 193 5.25 8.60 3.94
CA GLY A 193 4.90 7.19 4.22
C GLY A 193 4.59 6.97 5.70
N THR A 194 4.32 5.73 6.06
CA THR A 194 4.08 5.29 7.44
C THR A 194 5.41 5.04 8.16
N PRO A 195 5.80 5.83 9.18
CA PRO A 195 7.17 5.85 9.72
C PRO A 195 7.77 4.48 10.04
N LEU A 196 7.00 3.58 10.68
CA LEU A 196 7.48 2.23 11.07
C LEU A 196 7.80 1.32 9.88
N TYR A 197 7.33 1.64 8.68
CA TYR A 197 7.51 0.85 7.47
C TYR A 197 8.42 1.52 6.45
N MET A 198 8.83 2.78 6.70
CA MET A 198 9.72 3.51 5.79
C MET A 198 11.10 2.87 5.71
N SER A 199 11.62 2.76 4.51
CA SER A 199 13.01 2.36 4.29
C SER A 199 14.02 3.39 4.78
N PRO A 200 15.26 2.97 5.13
CA PRO A 200 16.31 3.89 5.61
C PRO A 200 16.56 5.07 4.68
N GLU A 201 16.58 4.86 3.36
CA GLU A 201 16.83 5.91 2.37
C GLU A 201 15.73 6.98 2.37
N ILE A 202 14.45 6.61 2.61
CA ILE A 202 13.37 7.60 2.79
C ILE A 202 13.59 8.40 4.07
N ILE A 203 13.92 7.73 5.18
CA ILE A 203 14.13 8.37 6.48
C ILE A 203 15.31 9.33 6.43
N ARG A 204 16.39 8.92 5.78
CA ARG A 204 17.62 9.71 5.61
C ARG A 204 17.55 10.71 4.45
N ARG A 205 16.38 10.82 3.77
CA ARG A 205 16.16 11.73 2.64
C ARG A 205 17.17 11.55 1.51
N ARG A 206 17.54 10.29 1.21
CA ARG A 206 18.42 9.92 0.09
C ARG A 206 17.60 9.73 -1.19
N SER A 207 18.27 9.54 -2.32
CA SER A 207 17.61 9.09 -3.56
C SER A 207 16.91 7.76 -3.35
N THR A 208 15.77 7.60 -4.00
CA THR A 208 14.90 6.42 -3.82
C THR A 208 14.59 5.77 -5.16
N ASP A 209 14.29 4.48 -5.15
CA ASP A 209 13.72 3.73 -6.28
C ASP A 209 12.63 2.78 -5.77
N GLN A 210 12.17 1.84 -6.61
CA GLN A 210 11.12 0.89 -6.24
C GLN A 210 11.49 -0.02 -5.06
N ARG A 211 12.78 -0.15 -4.71
CA ARG A 211 13.23 -0.96 -3.57
C ARG A 211 12.83 -0.38 -2.21
N VAL A 212 12.38 0.87 -2.14
CA VAL A 212 11.75 1.39 -0.91
C VAL A 212 10.50 0.62 -0.53
N ASP A 213 9.70 0.23 -1.55
CA ASP A 213 8.49 -0.57 -1.35
C ASP A 213 8.83 -2.01 -0.93
N ILE A 214 9.93 -2.57 -1.46
CA ILE A 214 10.40 -3.91 -1.08
C ILE A 214 10.76 -3.96 0.41
N PHE A 215 11.44 -2.95 0.93
CA PHE A 215 11.71 -2.83 2.36
C PHE A 215 10.41 -2.78 3.17
N SER A 216 9.50 -1.90 2.80
CA SER A 216 8.20 -1.72 3.47
C SER A 216 7.36 -3.01 3.42
N PHE A 217 7.42 -3.72 2.29
CA PHE A 217 6.80 -5.03 2.10
C PHE A 217 7.41 -6.08 3.02
N GLY A 218 8.74 -6.14 3.13
CA GLY A 218 9.45 -7.01 4.04
C GLY A 218 9.03 -6.80 5.50
N VAL A 219 8.95 -5.52 5.97
CA VAL A 219 8.44 -5.18 7.31
C VAL A 219 7.00 -5.66 7.49
N THR A 220 6.15 -5.46 6.47
CA THR A 220 4.74 -5.88 6.49
C THR A 220 4.61 -7.40 6.62
N CYS A 221 5.37 -8.16 5.82
CA CYS A 221 5.40 -9.62 5.89
C CYS A 221 5.95 -10.14 7.21
N TYR A 222 6.99 -9.51 7.74
CA TYR A 222 7.54 -9.84 9.07
C TYR A 222 6.46 -9.71 10.15
N CYS A 223 5.78 -8.56 10.20
CA CYS A 223 4.67 -8.32 11.15
C CYS A 223 3.53 -9.33 10.98
N MET A 224 3.23 -9.73 9.75
CA MET A 224 2.22 -10.74 9.45
C MET A 224 2.62 -12.14 9.93
N CYS A 225 3.92 -12.47 9.96
CA CYS A 225 4.39 -13.77 10.39
C CYS A 225 4.43 -13.95 11.91
N CYS A 226 4.82 -12.91 12.66
CA CYS A 226 5.03 -13.04 14.11
C CYS A 226 4.27 -12.01 14.96
N PHE A 227 3.44 -11.14 14.37
CA PHE A 227 2.69 -10.08 15.06
C PHE A 227 3.56 -9.08 15.83
N GLN A 228 4.82 -8.97 15.45
CA GLN A 228 5.79 -8.06 16.05
C GLN A 228 6.53 -7.30 14.96
N HIS A 229 7.06 -6.12 15.31
CA HIS A 229 7.91 -5.35 14.42
C HIS A 229 9.37 -5.90 14.45
N PRO A 230 10.11 -5.85 13.32
CA PRO A 230 11.49 -6.35 13.28
C PRO A 230 12.44 -5.68 14.26
N TRP A 231 12.25 -4.39 14.52
CA TRP A 231 13.03 -3.63 15.51
C TRP A 231 12.24 -3.45 16.78
N GLN A 232 12.87 -3.83 17.92
CA GLN A 232 12.31 -3.59 19.24
C GLN A 232 12.76 -2.22 19.75
N GLY A 233 11.96 -1.62 20.63
CA GLY A 233 12.23 -0.34 21.25
C GLY A 233 11.03 0.58 21.20
N GLU A 234 11.22 1.89 21.36
CA GLU A 234 10.17 2.91 21.43
C GLU A 234 9.35 3.04 20.14
N ILE A 235 8.63 1.97 19.79
CA ILE A 235 7.74 1.87 18.61
C ILE A 235 6.74 3.02 18.62
N LEU A 236 6.33 3.48 19.81
CA LEU A 236 5.29 4.48 20.00
C LEU A 236 5.71 5.90 19.59
N ASN A 237 7.01 6.20 19.43
CA ASN A 237 7.49 7.57 19.27
C ASN A 237 7.87 7.95 17.84
N GLY A 238 7.61 7.10 16.84
CA GLY A 238 8.05 7.33 15.46
C GLY A 238 9.58 7.35 15.28
N ARG A 239 10.35 7.21 16.35
CA ARG A 239 11.82 7.14 16.35
C ARG A 239 12.33 5.75 15.98
N ALA A 240 11.51 4.71 16.10
CA ALA A 240 11.87 3.35 15.72
C ALA A 240 12.41 3.26 14.29
N ALA A 241 11.83 4.05 13.38
CA ALA A 241 12.30 4.16 12.01
C ALA A 241 13.76 4.62 11.88
N LEU A 242 14.29 5.36 12.87
CA LEU A 242 15.69 5.81 12.87
C LEU A 242 16.67 4.66 13.15
N HIS A 243 16.17 3.53 13.63
CA HIS A 243 16.98 2.34 13.92
C HIS A 243 17.09 1.38 12.73
N HIS A 244 16.31 1.59 11.66
CA HIS A 244 16.28 0.69 10.51
C HIS A 244 17.64 0.51 9.81
N ASP A 245 18.56 1.47 9.92
CA ASP A 245 19.92 1.39 9.38
C ASP A 245 21.02 1.43 10.43
N THR A 246 20.69 1.49 11.72
CA THR A 246 21.66 1.57 12.83
C THR A 246 21.66 0.34 13.73
N SER A 247 20.62 -0.48 13.62
CA SER A 247 20.51 -1.73 14.36
C SER A 247 19.99 -2.83 13.42
N PRO A 248 20.48 -4.08 13.54
CA PRO A 248 19.92 -5.18 12.75
C PRO A 248 18.47 -5.46 13.18
N PRO A 249 17.60 -5.88 12.26
CA PRO A 249 16.31 -6.44 12.64
C PRO A 249 16.50 -7.74 13.41
N THR A 250 15.60 -8.06 14.34
CA THR A 250 15.59 -9.39 14.98
C THR A 250 15.33 -10.44 13.90
N ASP A 251 16.08 -11.55 13.93
CA ASP A 251 15.85 -12.64 12.97
C ASP A 251 14.43 -13.20 13.11
N LEU A 252 13.75 -13.39 11.98
CA LEU A 252 12.37 -13.83 11.97
C LEU A 252 12.21 -15.24 12.54
N LEU A 253 13.20 -16.12 12.36
CA LEU A 253 13.19 -17.47 12.95
C LEU A 253 13.40 -17.47 14.46
N GLU A 254 14.04 -16.44 15.04
CA GLU A 254 14.05 -16.29 16.51
C GLU A 254 12.66 -16.01 17.07
N ARG A 255 11.80 -15.30 16.31
CA ARG A 255 10.43 -14.98 16.70
C ARG A 255 9.42 -16.04 16.35
N CYS A 256 9.66 -16.75 15.26
CA CYS A 256 8.77 -17.72 14.67
C CYS A 256 9.58 -18.96 14.22
N PRO A 257 10.09 -19.79 15.16
CA PRO A 257 11.03 -20.87 14.83
C PRO A 257 10.47 -21.94 13.89
N LYS A 258 9.16 -22.08 13.81
CA LYS A 258 8.50 -23.04 12.93
C LYS A 258 8.17 -22.48 11.53
N LEU A 259 8.42 -21.20 11.26
CA LEU A 259 8.18 -20.62 9.94
C LEU A 259 9.05 -21.30 8.90
N ASP A 260 8.54 -21.50 7.68
CA ASP A 260 9.37 -22.05 6.60
C ASP A 260 10.63 -21.20 6.40
N PRO A 261 11.84 -21.79 6.51
CA PRO A 261 13.10 -21.04 6.48
C PRO A 261 13.34 -20.29 5.16
N ARG A 262 12.74 -20.77 4.06
CA ARG A 262 12.84 -20.10 2.74
C ARG A 262 12.02 -18.81 2.74
N LEU A 263 10.82 -18.85 3.35
CA LEU A 263 9.99 -17.66 3.53
C LEU A 263 10.67 -16.66 4.47
N ALA A 264 11.18 -17.13 5.62
CA ALA A 264 11.90 -16.29 6.57
C ALA A 264 13.09 -15.58 5.90
N ARG A 265 13.92 -16.32 5.16
CA ARG A 265 15.07 -15.77 4.44
C ARG A 265 14.66 -14.70 3.44
N ALA A 266 13.65 -14.96 2.59
CA ALA A 266 13.19 -14.00 1.60
C ALA A 266 12.69 -12.70 2.25
N ILE A 267 11.99 -12.80 3.39
CA ILE A 267 11.54 -11.63 4.17
C ILE A 267 12.75 -10.87 4.72
N MET A 268 13.73 -11.55 5.31
CA MET A 268 14.93 -10.92 5.88
C MET A 268 15.82 -10.27 4.82
N GLU A 269 15.90 -10.85 3.61
CA GLU A 269 16.58 -10.22 2.46
C GLU A 269 15.87 -8.94 1.99
N ALA A 270 14.53 -8.90 2.04
CA ALA A 270 13.78 -7.69 1.74
C ALA A 270 14.00 -6.57 2.78
N LEU A 271 14.38 -6.90 4.00
CA LEU A 271 14.66 -5.97 5.11
C LEU A 271 16.08 -5.41 5.13
N GLN A 272 16.95 -5.75 4.16
CA GLN A 272 18.32 -5.25 4.18
C GLN A 272 18.36 -3.72 4.15
N PRO A 273 19.06 -3.08 5.09
CA PRO A 273 19.15 -1.63 5.17
C PRO A 273 19.81 -1.01 3.94
N LYS A 274 20.89 -1.66 3.45
CA LYS A 274 21.58 -1.24 2.24
C LYS A 274 20.80 -1.68 1.01
N VAL A 275 20.54 -0.73 0.13
CA VAL A 275 19.70 -0.95 -1.06
C VAL A 275 20.32 -1.98 -2.02
N GLU A 276 21.65 -2.02 -2.11
CA GLU A 276 22.41 -2.97 -2.95
C GLU A 276 22.40 -4.41 -2.42
N GLU A 277 22.17 -4.60 -1.13
CA GLU A 277 22.09 -5.93 -0.47
C GLU A 277 20.64 -6.43 -0.39
N ARG A 278 19.66 -5.53 -0.64
CA ARG A 278 18.23 -5.84 -0.59
C ARG A 278 17.78 -6.59 -1.84
N THR A 279 16.76 -7.44 -1.70
CA THR A 279 16.06 -8.05 -2.84
C THR A 279 15.83 -7.00 -3.94
N PRO A 280 16.34 -7.20 -5.17
CA PRO A 280 16.38 -6.15 -6.20
C PRO A 280 15.01 -5.75 -6.73
N ASP A 281 14.11 -6.72 -6.86
CA ASP A 281 12.74 -6.53 -7.34
C ASP A 281 11.79 -7.58 -6.74
N ILE A 282 10.51 -7.30 -6.81
CA ILE A 282 9.48 -8.16 -6.20
C ILE A 282 9.34 -9.51 -6.94
N GLY A 283 9.73 -9.60 -8.20
CA GLY A 283 9.75 -10.85 -8.94
C GLY A 283 10.77 -11.83 -8.38
N GLN A 284 11.94 -11.33 -7.94
CA GLN A 284 12.94 -12.16 -7.26
C GLN A 284 12.44 -12.62 -5.89
N PHE A 285 11.73 -11.79 -5.14
CA PHE A 285 11.06 -12.23 -3.91
C PHE A 285 10.08 -13.37 -4.18
N LEU A 286 9.17 -13.22 -5.15
CA LEU A 286 8.22 -14.25 -5.56
C LEU A 286 8.92 -15.54 -6.00
N HIS A 287 10.03 -15.42 -6.74
CA HIS A 287 10.84 -16.56 -7.15
C HIS A 287 11.45 -17.28 -5.95
N ALA A 288 11.98 -16.57 -4.96
CA ALA A 288 12.56 -17.14 -3.75
C ALA A 288 11.57 -18.00 -2.97
N ILE A 289 10.30 -17.59 -2.92
CA ILE A 289 9.26 -18.32 -2.18
C ILE A 289 8.42 -19.26 -3.05
N ARG A 290 8.74 -19.46 -4.34
CA ARG A 290 7.90 -20.25 -5.27
C ARG A 290 7.62 -21.68 -4.82
N SER A 291 8.57 -22.29 -4.12
CA SER A 291 8.47 -23.69 -3.63
C SER A 291 7.90 -23.80 -2.20
N VAL A 292 7.64 -22.70 -1.52
CA VAL A 292 7.05 -22.70 -0.18
C VAL A 292 5.57 -23.01 -0.31
N LYS A 293 5.10 -24.08 0.32
CA LYS A 293 3.68 -24.51 0.25
C LYS A 293 2.91 -24.17 1.52
N ASN A 294 3.55 -24.33 2.67
CA ASN A 294 2.94 -24.15 3.98
C ASN A 294 3.61 -22.99 4.72
N ASP A 295 2.87 -22.38 5.63
CA ASP A 295 3.38 -21.30 6.47
C ASP A 295 4.50 -21.81 7.38
N PHE A 296 4.29 -22.99 7.97
CA PHE A 296 5.16 -23.59 8.96
C PHE A 296 5.66 -24.97 8.50
N VAL A 297 6.82 -25.34 9.00
CA VAL A 297 7.39 -26.68 8.86
C VAL A 297 7.19 -27.44 10.19
N ASP A 298 6.99 -28.76 10.10
CA ASP A 298 6.81 -29.63 11.24
C ASP A 298 8.08 -29.73 12.11
#